data_b2d56d44f8102c6dc0ceba337c58cbf2
#
_entry.id   b2d56d44f8102c6dc0ceba337c58cbf2
#
_cell.length_a   1.000
_cell.length_b   1.000
_cell.length_c   1.000
_cell.angle_alpha   90.00
_cell.angle_beta   90.00
_cell.angle_gamma   90.00
#
_symmetry.space_group_name_H-M   'P 1'
#
loop_
_entity.id
_entity.type
_entity.pdbx_description
1 polymer ?
#
loop_
_entity_poly.entity_id
_entity_poly.type
_entity_poly.pdbx_seq_one_letter_code
_entity_poly.pdbx_strand_id
1 'polypeptide(L)'
;MGDDVSSEQWTSTLSGVLESFPQPVSVLQEFRKPARLEHPVFTDDGSVESMIGRLRLSPYFFVLGDQAKWSGTLATFCPADKKIIHGMKNGALMPCPI
;
A
#
# COMPACT_ATOMS: atom_id res chain seq x y z
N MET A 1 -11.24 5.78 4.69
CA MET A 1 -11.32 5.94 3.21
C MET A 1 -12.70 6.44 2.87
N GLY A 2 -12.91 7.09 1.70
CA GLY A 2 -14.18 7.73 1.39
C GLY A 2 -15.39 6.78 1.35
N ASP A 3 -15.18 5.53 0.96
CA ASP A 3 -16.20 4.48 0.94
C ASP A 3 -16.50 3.86 2.33
N ASP A 4 -15.77 4.25 3.38
CA ASP A 4 -15.96 3.78 4.76
C ASP A 4 -16.80 4.72 5.61
N VAL A 5 -17.15 5.88 5.08
CA VAL A 5 -17.83 6.95 5.80
C VAL A 5 -19.03 7.43 5.00
N SER A 6 -19.99 8.07 5.68
CA SER A 6 -21.13 8.68 4.99
C SER A 6 -20.70 9.87 4.13
N SER A 7 -21.54 10.24 3.16
CA SER A 7 -21.28 11.43 2.32
C SER A 7 -21.12 12.71 3.15
N GLU A 8 -21.87 12.84 4.24
CA GLU A 8 -21.79 13.99 5.15
C GLU A 8 -20.45 14.02 5.89
N GLN A 9 -20.00 12.87 6.43
CA GLN A 9 -18.70 12.74 7.07
C GLN A 9 -17.55 13.00 6.08
N TRP A 10 -17.69 12.51 4.86
CA TRP A 10 -16.69 12.74 3.80
C TRP A 10 -16.59 14.23 3.46
N THR A 11 -17.72 14.90 3.23
CA THR A 11 -17.78 16.33 2.96
C THR A 11 -17.19 17.15 4.09
N SER A 12 -17.53 16.83 5.34
CA SER A 12 -16.98 17.50 6.54
C SER A 12 -15.46 17.34 6.63
N THR A 13 -14.95 16.13 6.34
CA THR A 13 -13.50 15.86 6.34
C THR A 13 -12.78 16.70 5.27
N LEU A 14 -13.33 16.77 4.05
CA LEU A 14 -12.74 17.58 2.98
C LEU A 14 -12.76 19.07 3.32
N SER A 15 -13.84 19.59 3.87
CA SER A 15 -13.93 20.99 4.32
C SER A 15 -12.88 21.29 5.40
N GLY A 16 -12.73 20.41 6.39
CA GLY A 16 -11.72 20.58 7.44
C GLY A 16 -10.28 20.56 6.89
N VAL A 17 -10.00 19.75 5.88
CA VAL A 17 -8.70 19.74 5.21
C VAL A 17 -8.43 21.06 4.48
N LEU A 18 -9.43 21.62 3.81
CA LEU A 18 -9.30 22.91 3.12
C LEU A 18 -9.09 24.06 4.09
N GLU A 19 -9.83 24.07 5.21
CA GLU A 19 -9.72 25.09 6.25
C GLU A 19 -8.36 25.07 6.96
N SER A 20 -7.77 23.87 7.13
CA SER A 20 -6.47 23.70 7.79
C SER A 20 -5.26 24.01 6.90
N PHE A 21 -5.46 24.16 5.57
CA PHE A 21 -4.37 24.47 4.65
C PHE A 21 -3.62 25.77 5.08
N PRO A 22 -2.26 25.84 5.00
CA PRO A 22 -1.36 24.88 4.36
C PRO A 22 -0.83 23.75 5.26
N GLN A 23 -1.26 23.61 6.49
CA GLN A 23 -0.73 22.60 7.40
C GLN A 23 -1.87 21.82 8.10
N PRO A 24 -1.88 20.48 8.03
CA PRO A 24 -1.00 19.61 7.25
C PRO A 24 -1.36 19.60 5.76
N VAL A 25 -0.39 19.37 4.91
CA VAL A 25 -0.62 19.14 3.48
C VAL A 25 -1.28 17.78 3.31
N SER A 26 -2.42 17.75 2.62
CA SER A 26 -3.18 16.54 2.35
C SER A 26 -3.29 16.26 0.86
N VAL A 27 -3.37 14.99 0.51
CA VAL A 27 -3.51 14.53 -0.88
C VAL A 27 -4.78 13.72 -1.01
N LEU A 28 -5.58 14.04 -2.02
CA LEU A 28 -6.72 13.21 -2.43
C LEU A 28 -6.26 12.21 -3.47
N GLN A 29 -6.46 10.93 -3.20
CA GLN A 29 -6.05 9.84 -4.07
C GLN A 29 -7.19 8.87 -4.32
N GLU A 30 -7.37 8.48 -5.58
CA GLU A 30 -8.31 7.41 -5.92
C GLU A 30 -7.88 6.09 -5.27
N PHE A 31 -8.78 5.45 -4.56
CA PHE A 31 -8.53 4.11 -4.04
C PHE A 31 -8.73 3.07 -5.15
N ARG A 32 -7.66 2.33 -5.43
CA ARG A 32 -7.71 1.19 -6.37
C ARG A 32 -7.47 -0.11 -5.61
N LYS A 33 -8.44 -1.01 -5.70
CA LYS A 33 -8.37 -2.33 -5.06
C LYS A 33 -7.42 -3.23 -5.87
N PRO A 34 -6.31 -3.70 -5.29
CA PRO A 34 -5.38 -4.59 -5.99
C PRO A 34 -6.02 -5.92 -6.36
N ALA A 35 -5.52 -6.55 -7.43
CA ALA A 35 -5.91 -7.91 -7.80
C ALA A 35 -5.60 -8.91 -6.68
N ARG A 36 -6.40 -9.97 -6.61
CA ARG A 36 -6.11 -11.12 -5.74
C ARG A 36 -5.13 -12.05 -6.43
N LEU A 37 -4.14 -12.50 -5.67
CA LEU A 37 -3.13 -13.45 -6.13
C LEU A 37 -3.01 -14.57 -5.11
N GLU A 38 -2.57 -15.73 -5.55
CA GLU A 38 -2.16 -16.85 -4.71
C GLU A 38 -0.64 -16.98 -4.79
N HIS A 39 0.02 -17.02 -3.63
CA HIS A 39 1.47 -17.09 -3.55
C HIS A 39 1.91 -17.86 -2.30
N PRO A 40 2.94 -18.72 -2.39
CA PRO A 40 3.51 -19.34 -1.22
C PRO A 40 4.20 -18.31 -0.32
N VAL A 41 3.99 -18.43 0.98
CA VAL A 41 4.60 -17.59 2.01
C VAL A 41 5.18 -18.44 3.11
N PHE A 42 6.24 -17.97 3.77
CA PHE A 42 6.75 -18.57 4.99
C PHE A 42 5.87 -18.18 6.16
N THR A 43 5.57 -19.15 7.00
CA THR A 43 4.89 -18.96 8.29
C THR A 43 5.92 -18.79 9.41
N ASP A 44 5.47 -18.37 10.59
CA ASP A 44 6.35 -18.12 11.76
C ASP A 44 7.11 -19.37 12.22
N ASP A 45 6.59 -20.57 11.97
CA ASP A 45 7.24 -21.84 12.27
C ASP A 45 8.25 -22.30 11.18
N GLY A 46 8.42 -21.50 10.12
CA GLY A 46 9.31 -21.78 9.00
C GLY A 46 8.74 -22.72 7.94
N SER A 47 7.48 -23.12 8.04
CA SER A 47 6.78 -23.85 6.99
C SER A 47 6.39 -22.93 5.82
N VAL A 48 6.00 -23.51 4.71
CA VAL A 48 5.51 -22.79 3.53
C VAL A 48 4.04 -23.12 3.32
N GLU A 49 3.22 -22.06 3.29
CA GLU A 49 1.79 -22.18 3.03
C GLU A 49 1.39 -21.32 1.84
N SER A 50 0.33 -21.74 1.12
CA SER A 50 -0.25 -20.89 0.06
C SER A 50 -1.20 -19.87 0.68
N MET A 51 -0.97 -18.61 0.37
CA MET A 51 -1.81 -17.50 0.83
C MET A 51 -2.49 -16.81 -0.34
N ILE A 52 -3.81 -16.64 -0.24
CA ILE A 52 -4.55 -15.75 -1.12
C ILE A 52 -4.46 -14.33 -0.57
N GLY A 53 -3.83 -13.46 -1.33
CA GLY A 53 -3.52 -12.11 -0.87
C GLY A 53 -3.61 -11.05 -1.96
N ARG A 54 -3.16 -9.86 -1.60
CA ARG A 54 -3.04 -8.70 -2.47
C ARG A 54 -1.65 -8.13 -2.36
N LEU A 55 -1.15 -7.63 -3.47
CA LEU A 55 0.22 -7.18 -3.63
C LEU A 55 0.28 -5.66 -3.77
N ARG A 56 1.27 -5.05 -3.13
CA ARG A 56 1.74 -3.70 -3.40
C ARG A 56 3.19 -3.75 -3.84
N LEU A 57 3.49 -3.11 -4.95
CA LEU A 57 4.86 -2.94 -5.44
C LEU A 57 5.36 -1.54 -5.06
N SER A 58 6.55 -1.49 -4.49
CA SER A 58 7.23 -0.25 -4.12
C SER A 58 8.57 -0.19 -4.86
N PRO A 59 8.63 0.45 -6.05
CA PRO A 59 9.89 0.64 -6.75
C PRO A 59 10.73 1.71 -6.07
N TYR A 60 12.02 1.48 -5.98
CA TYR A 60 13.01 2.40 -5.42
C TYR A 60 13.88 2.99 -6.52
N PHE A 61 14.04 4.29 -6.46
CA PHE A 61 14.89 5.05 -7.37
C PHE A 61 15.93 5.82 -6.58
N PHE A 62 17.18 5.81 -7.05
CA PHE A 62 18.21 6.70 -6.60
C PHE A 62 18.41 7.84 -7.60
N VAL A 63 18.56 9.04 -7.09
CA VAL A 63 18.91 10.22 -7.92
C VAL A 63 20.40 10.40 -7.85
N LEU A 64 21.06 10.29 -9.00
CA LEU A 64 22.49 10.49 -9.20
C LEU A 64 22.67 11.64 -10.18
N GLY A 65 23.02 12.80 -9.66
CA GLY A 65 23.06 14.04 -10.46
C GLY A 65 21.65 14.43 -10.92
N ASP A 66 21.44 14.47 -12.21
CA ASP A 66 20.18 14.79 -12.90
C ASP A 66 19.37 13.56 -13.33
N GLN A 67 19.85 12.36 -13.02
CA GLN A 67 19.24 11.11 -13.44
C GLN A 67 18.61 10.33 -12.28
N ALA A 68 17.37 9.90 -12.46
CA ALA A 68 16.74 8.93 -11.58
C ALA A 68 17.00 7.51 -12.11
N LYS A 69 17.67 6.68 -11.29
CA LYS A 69 18.01 5.30 -11.61
C LYS A 69 17.18 4.33 -10.77
N TRP A 70 16.43 3.45 -11.42
CA TRP A 70 15.74 2.38 -10.73
C TRP A 70 16.75 1.42 -10.08
N SER A 71 16.51 1.06 -8.82
CA SER A 71 17.46 0.29 -8.02
C SER A 71 16.88 -0.99 -7.44
N GLY A 72 15.60 -1.20 -7.61
CA GLY A 72 14.91 -2.41 -7.17
C GLY A 72 13.46 -2.17 -6.83
N THR A 73 12.75 -3.24 -6.55
CA THR A 73 11.33 -3.18 -6.16
C THR A 73 11.10 -4.11 -4.97
N LEU A 74 10.45 -3.58 -3.95
CA LEU A 74 9.94 -4.36 -2.83
C LEU A 74 8.47 -4.71 -3.08
N ALA A 75 8.15 -5.99 -2.98
CA ALA A 75 6.78 -6.46 -2.96
C ALA A 75 6.30 -6.65 -1.52
N THR A 76 5.15 -6.10 -1.18
CA THR A 76 4.45 -6.34 0.08
C THR A 76 3.18 -7.11 -0.22
N PHE A 77 3.05 -8.31 0.33
CA PHE A 77 1.94 -9.22 0.09
C PHE A 77 1.17 -9.44 1.40
N CYS A 78 -0.12 -9.14 1.40
CA CYS A 78 -0.98 -9.26 2.57
C CYS A 78 -2.20 -10.12 2.28
N PRO A 79 -2.80 -10.77 3.30
CA PRO A 79 -4.05 -11.50 3.14
C PRO A 79 -5.14 -10.65 2.46
N ALA A 80 -5.96 -11.28 1.64
CA ALA A 80 -6.92 -10.60 0.76
C ALA A 80 -8.03 -9.85 1.51
N ASP A 81 -8.26 -10.16 2.79
CA ASP A 81 -9.20 -9.48 3.68
C ASP A 81 -8.66 -8.15 4.23
N LYS A 82 -7.35 -7.91 4.12
CA LYS A 82 -6.75 -6.63 4.55
C LYS A 82 -7.11 -5.52 3.57
N LYS A 83 -7.59 -4.42 4.11
CA LYS A 83 -7.96 -3.23 3.35
C LYS A 83 -6.74 -2.40 2.94
N ILE A 84 -5.76 -2.31 3.84
CA ILE A 84 -4.50 -1.60 3.61
C ILE A 84 -3.37 -2.62 3.56
N ILE A 85 -2.56 -2.56 2.50
CA ILE A 85 -1.40 -3.43 2.34
C ILE A 85 -0.20 -2.78 3.04
N HIS A 86 0.27 -3.39 4.10
CA HIS A 86 1.45 -2.96 4.85
C HIS A 86 2.24 -4.17 5.38
N GLY A 87 3.55 -4.00 5.57
CA GLY A 87 4.46 -5.08 6.00
C GLY A 87 4.55 -5.29 7.51
N MET A 88 3.75 -4.61 8.33
CA MET A 88 3.94 -4.62 9.78
C MET A 88 3.30 -5.80 10.50
N LYS A 89 2.24 -6.37 9.97
CA LYS A 89 1.53 -7.50 10.59
C LYS A 89 0.86 -8.37 9.54
N ASN A 90 1.12 -9.67 9.60
CA ASN A 90 0.57 -10.67 8.68
C ASN A 90 0.85 -10.38 7.20
N GLY A 91 1.95 -9.70 6.91
CA GLY A 91 2.39 -9.40 5.56
C GLY A 91 3.74 -10.05 5.26
N ALA A 92 3.91 -10.53 4.03
CA ALA A 92 5.18 -11.02 3.53
C ALA A 92 5.87 -9.91 2.72
N LEU A 93 7.16 -9.70 2.99
CA LEU A 93 8.02 -8.81 2.22
C LEU A 93 8.95 -9.66 1.35
N MET A 94 9.03 -9.33 0.08
CA MET A 94 9.87 -10.07 -0.86
C MET A 94 10.49 -9.14 -1.91
N PRO A 95 11.71 -9.44 -2.37
CA PRO A 95 12.25 -8.76 -3.54
C PRO A 95 11.43 -9.15 -4.77
N CYS A 96 11.15 -8.16 -5.63
CA CYS A 96 10.47 -8.40 -6.90
C CYS A 96 11.47 -8.17 -8.03
N PRO A 97 12.03 -9.23 -8.62
CA PRO A 97 12.85 -9.10 -9.82
C PRO A 97 11.95 -8.72 -10.99
N ILE A 98 12.25 -7.64 -11.59
CA ILE A 98 11.56 -7.17 -12.80
C ILE A 98 12.55 -7.17 -13.96
#